data_0f2a224f1d696bc6a0e1d4c5ae95e578
#
_entry.id   0f2a224f1d696bc6a0e1d4c5ae95e578
#
_cell.length_a   1.000
_cell.length_b   1.000
_cell.length_c   1.000
_cell.angle_alpha   90.00
_cell.angle_beta   90.00
_cell.angle_gamma   90.00
#
_symmetry.space_group_name_H-M   'P 1'
#
loop_
_entity.id
_entity.type
_entity.pdbx_description
1 polymer ?
#
loop_
_entity_poly.entity_id
_entity_poly.type
_entity_poly.pdbx_seq_one_letter_code
_entity_poly.pdbx_strand_id
1 'polypeptide(L)'
;MILEVCVGSLQSAMAAKRGGAARIELCAALEIGGITPSAGLMEAARAVEGLKMHVLIRPRGGDFLYDKGEVDCMIHDIRLAKQYGADGIVIGALRADGSIDTDACRQIGRAHV
;
A
#
# COMPACT_ATOMS: atom_id res chain seq x y z
N MET A 1 -15.31 -13.33 9.19
CA MET A 1 -14.77 -11.95 9.32
C MET A 1 -13.28 -11.97 9.04
N ILE A 2 -12.79 -11.01 8.26
CA ILE A 2 -11.37 -10.87 7.99
C ILE A 2 -10.82 -9.76 8.89
N LEU A 3 -9.81 -10.09 9.69
CA LEU A 3 -9.08 -9.10 10.47
C LEU A 3 -7.87 -8.63 9.65
N GLU A 4 -7.85 -7.34 9.34
CA GLU A 4 -6.72 -6.68 8.67
C GLU A 4 -6.05 -5.73 9.65
N VAL A 5 -4.73 -5.75 9.70
CA VAL A 5 -3.94 -4.90 10.59
C VAL A 5 -2.97 -4.07 9.77
N CYS A 6 -2.94 -2.75 10.01
CA CYS A 6 -1.93 -1.87 9.43
C CYS A 6 -0.60 -2.09 10.16
N VAL A 7 0.45 -2.36 9.40
CA VAL A 7 1.78 -2.64 9.96
C VAL A 7 2.85 -1.84 9.22
N GLY A 8 3.88 -1.42 9.94
CA GLY A 8 4.97 -0.62 9.40
C GLY A 8 6.34 -1.28 9.53
N SER A 9 6.40 -2.56 9.90
CA SER A 9 7.64 -3.30 10.07
C SER A 9 7.40 -4.80 9.91
N LEU A 10 8.48 -5.54 9.70
CA LEU A 10 8.42 -7.00 9.69
C LEU A 10 7.98 -7.55 11.05
N GLN A 11 8.48 -6.97 12.14
CA GLN A 11 8.07 -7.38 13.49
C GLN A 11 6.57 -7.22 13.71
N SER A 12 6.00 -6.10 13.27
CA SER A 12 4.56 -5.86 13.37
C SER A 12 3.76 -6.82 12.51
N ALA A 13 4.25 -7.16 11.31
CA ALA A 13 3.60 -8.16 10.45
C ALA A 13 3.57 -9.54 11.13
N MET A 14 4.66 -9.95 11.73
CA MET A 14 4.75 -11.21 12.46
C MET A 14 3.84 -11.22 13.70
N ALA A 15 3.78 -10.08 14.42
CA ALA A 15 2.90 -9.94 15.57
C ALA A 15 1.42 -10.01 15.15
N ALA A 16 1.06 -9.37 14.03
CA ALA A 16 -0.29 -9.44 13.48
C ALA A 16 -0.67 -10.89 13.16
N LYS A 17 0.22 -11.65 12.55
CA LYS A 17 0.00 -13.07 12.25
C LYS A 17 -0.22 -13.88 13.55
N ARG A 18 0.62 -13.69 14.55
CA ARG A 18 0.47 -14.37 15.84
C ARG A 18 -0.85 -14.01 16.54
N GLY A 19 -1.31 -12.79 16.34
CA GLY A 19 -2.58 -12.29 16.90
C GLY A 19 -3.83 -12.74 16.15
N GLY A 20 -3.67 -13.47 15.04
CA GLY A 20 -4.81 -14.02 14.31
C GLY A 20 -5.26 -13.18 13.10
N ALA A 21 -4.48 -12.19 12.68
CA ALA A 21 -4.80 -11.46 11.46
C ALA A 21 -4.72 -12.36 10.24
N ALA A 22 -5.67 -12.20 9.32
CA ALA A 22 -5.66 -12.88 8.02
C ALA A 22 -4.96 -12.06 6.96
N ARG A 23 -4.88 -10.74 7.15
CA ARG A 23 -4.34 -9.81 6.16
C ARG A 23 -3.63 -8.64 6.87
N ILE A 24 -2.62 -8.12 6.22
CA ILE A 24 -1.98 -6.87 6.64
C ILE A 24 -2.14 -5.82 5.56
N GLU A 25 -2.19 -4.55 5.97
CA GLU A 25 -1.91 -3.41 5.12
C GLU A 25 -0.49 -2.96 5.43
N LEU A 26 0.42 -3.22 4.50
CA LEU A 26 1.84 -2.91 4.68
C LEU A 26 2.11 -1.46 4.33
N CYS A 27 2.68 -0.73 5.28
CA CYS A 27 2.94 0.70 5.21
C CYS A 27 4.36 1.00 5.66
N ALA A 28 4.75 2.25 5.49
CA ALA A 28 5.88 2.85 6.18
C ALA A 28 5.40 4.16 6.80
N ALA A 29 6.15 4.73 7.73
CA ALA A 29 5.88 6.05 8.31
C ALA A 29 4.44 6.21 8.79
N LEU A 30 3.95 5.27 9.60
CA LEU A 30 2.58 5.30 10.13
C LEU A 30 2.30 6.57 10.95
N GLU A 31 3.32 7.19 11.52
CA GLU A 31 3.23 8.44 12.29
C GLU A 31 2.74 9.63 11.44
N ILE A 32 2.87 9.56 10.13
CA ILE A 32 2.32 10.57 9.21
C ILE A 32 1.13 10.05 8.39
N GLY A 33 0.52 8.96 8.85
CA GLY A 33 -0.62 8.35 8.20
C GLY A 33 -0.27 7.22 7.24
N GLY A 34 1.00 6.92 7.08
CA GLY A 34 1.48 5.86 6.21
C GLY A 34 1.85 6.33 4.81
N ILE A 35 2.94 5.82 4.31
CA ILE A 35 3.39 5.96 2.90
C ILE A 35 3.78 4.59 2.37
N THR A 36 4.10 4.53 1.09
CA THR A 36 4.51 3.29 0.42
C THR A 36 5.72 2.67 1.12
N PRO A 37 5.65 1.38 1.50
CA PRO A 37 6.79 0.69 2.11
C PRO A 37 7.89 0.40 1.08
N SER A 38 9.10 0.16 1.57
CA SER A 38 10.23 -0.21 0.71
C SER A 38 10.02 -1.59 0.07
N ALA A 39 10.70 -1.81 -1.05
CA ALA A 39 10.72 -3.12 -1.71
C ALA A 39 11.26 -4.21 -0.77
N GLY A 40 12.30 -3.88 0.02
CA GLY A 40 12.86 -4.82 1.00
C GLY A 40 11.85 -5.25 2.04
N LEU A 41 11.03 -4.33 2.53
CA LEU A 41 9.98 -4.67 3.49
C LEU A 41 8.87 -5.51 2.84
N MET A 42 8.50 -5.20 1.59
CA MET A 42 7.53 -6.00 0.83
C MET A 42 7.98 -7.45 0.72
N GLU A 43 9.24 -7.66 0.32
CA GLU A 43 9.82 -8.99 0.18
C GLU A 43 9.83 -9.75 1.51
N ALA A 44 10.29 -9.10 2.58
CA ALA A 44 10.35 -9.72 3.90
C ALA A 44 8.97 -10.06 4.45
N ALA A 45 8.00 -9.15 4.34
CA ALA A 45 6.65 -9.37 4.83
C ALA A 45 5.93 -10.46 4.03
N ARG A 46 6.18 -10.55 2.72
CA ARG A 46 5.59 -11.61 1.88
C ARG A 46 6.01 -13.00 2.31
N ALA A 47 7.20 -13.15 2.89
CA ALA A 47 7.70 -14.43 3.36
C ALA A 47 6.97 -14.95 4.63
N VAL A 48 6.16 -14.14 5.28
CA VAL A 48 5.34 -14.58 6.42
C VAL A 48 4.18 -15.42 5.88
N GLU A 49 4.23 -16.72 6.14
CA GLU A 49 3.25 -17.66 5.62
C GLU A 49 1.85 -17.45 6.21
N GLY A 50 0.82 -17.68 5.39
CA GLY A 50 -0.57 -17.64 5.81
C GLY A 50 -1.13 -16.24 6.01
N LEU A 51 -0.43 -15.21 5.51
CA LEU A 51 -0.80 -13.82 5.67
C LEU A 51 -0.99 -13.17 4.29
N LYS A 52 -2.17 -12.64 4.03
CA LYS A 52 -2.40 -11.83 2.83
C LYS A 52 -1.75 -10.47 3.00
N MET A 53 -1.21 -9.92 1.93
CA MET A 53 -0.50 -8.65 1.95
C MET A 53 -1.13 -7.66 0.98
N HIS A 54 -1.74 -6.61 1.51
CA HIS A 54 -2.11 -5.42 0.77
C HIS A 54 -1.05 -4.34 1.02
N VAL A 55 -0.68 -3.61 -0.01
CA VAL A 55 0.40 -2.61 0.06
C VAL A 55 -0.18 -1.22 -0.14
N LEU A 56 0.14 -0.31 0.78
CA LEU A 56 -0.25 1.08 0.65
C LEU A 56 0.59 1.75 -0.44
N ILE A 57 -0.09 2.39 -1.37
CA ILE A 57 0.54 3.19 -2.43
C ILE A 57 0.21 4.66 -2.19
N ARG A 58 1.12 5.32 -1.49
CA ARG A 58 1.04 6.74 -1.17
C ARG A 58 2.45 7.31 -1.23
N PRO A 59 2.77 8.13 -2.26
CA PRO A 59 4.17 8.51 -2.55
C PRO A 59 4.78 9.46 -1.51
N ARG A 60 3.93 10.19 -0.77
CA ARG A 60 4.37 11.16 0.23
C ARG A 60 3.26 11.42 1.24
N GLY A 61 3.63 12.00 2.36
CA GLY A 61 2.66 12.55 3.31
C GLY A 61 1.96 13.79 2.75
N GLY A 62 1.06 14.36 3.55
CA GLY A 62 0.29 15.53 3.17
C GLY A 62 -1.00 15.17 2.44
N ASP A 63 -1.39 16.00 1.47
CA ASP A 63 -2.64 15.81 0.74
C ASP A 63 -2.58 14.63 -0.25
N PHE A 64 -3.69 14.39 -0.92
CA PHE A 64 -3.87 13.34 -1.92
C PHE A 64 -4.05 13.92 -3.32
N LEU A 65 -3.64 15.16 -3.52
CA LEU A 65 -3.64 15.83 -4.83
C LEU A 65 -2.28 15.60 -5.48
N TYR A 66 -2.22 14.66 -6.39
CA TYR A 66 -0.96 14.21 -7.01
C TYR A 66 -0.78 14.80 -8.40
N ASP A 67 0.43 15.24 -8.70
CA ASP A 67 0.81 15.64 -10.04
C ASP A 67 1.14 14.40 -10.90
N LYS A 68 1.43 14.64 -12.19
CA LYS A 68 1.73 13.55 -13.12
C LYS A 68 2.95 12.72 -12.69
N GLY A 69 3.99 13.38 -12.20
CA GLY A 69 5.20 12.68 -11.75
C GLY A 69 4.92 11.79 -10.54
N GLU A 70 4.10 12.25 -9.63
CA GLU A 70 3.69 11.46 -8.47
C GLU A 70 2.83 10.27 -8.86
N VAL A 71 1.89 10.45 -9.80
CA VAL A 71 1.10 9.33 -10.33
C VAL A 71 2.00 8.31 -11.02
N ASP A 72 2.99 8.75 -11.78
CA ASP A 72 3.95 7.84 -12.43
C ASP A 72 4.75 7.05 -11.37
N CYS A 73 5.16 7.68 -10.28
CA CYS A 73 5.81 6.99 -9.16
C CYS A 73 4.89 5.94 -8.55
N MET A 74 3.63 6.28 -8.34
CA MET A 74 2.64 5.35 -7.79
C MET A 74 2.48 4.11 -8.68
N ILE A 75 2.43 4.29 -9.99
CA ILE A 75 2.34 3.20 -10.95
C ILE A 75 3.56 2.29 -10.88
N HIS A 76 4.76 2.87 -10.78
CA HIS A 76 5.99 2.09 -10.61
C HIS A 76 5.97 1.29 -9.30
N ASP A 77 5.54 1.91 -8.22
CA ASP A 77 5.44 1.23 -6.91
C ASP A 77 4.44 0.07 -6.95
N ILE A 78 3.33 0.24 -7.66
CA ILE A 78 2.32 -0.83 -7.82
C ILE A 78 2.92 -2.02 -8.58
N ARG A 79 3.64 -1.77 -9.66
CA ARG A 79 4.31 -2.84 -10.41
C ARG A 79 5.31 -3.60 -9.55
N LEU A 80 6.04 -2.86 -8.72
CA LEU A 80 6.98 -3.44 -7.79
C LEU A 80 6.28 -4.28 -6.71
N ALA A 81 5.21 -3.74 -6.12
CA ALA A 81 4.41 -4.47 -5.14
C ALA A 81 3.85 -5.78 -5.73
N LYS A 82 3.36 -5.73 -6.95
CA LYS A 82 2.89 -6.92 -7.66
C LYS A 82 4.01 -7.94 -7.86
N GLN A 83 5.19 -7.48 -8.26
CA GLN A 83 6.38 -8.33 -8.44
C GLN A 83 6.75 -9.04 -7.13
N TYR A 84 6.64 -8.37 -6.00
CA TYR A 84 6.92 -8.94 -4.68
C TYR A 84 5.73 -9.69 -4.07
N GLY A 85 4.69 -9.94 -4.83
CA GLY A 85 3.61 -10.85 -4.44
C GLY A 85 2.50 -10.21 -3.62
N ALA A 86 2.28 -8.90 -3.72
CA ALA A 86 1.13 -8.27 -3.08
C ALA A 86 -0.18 -8.87 -3.59
N ASP A 87 -1.09 -9.15 -2.69
CA ASP A 87 -2.43 -9.65 -3.02
C ASP A 87 -3.38 -8.52 -3.41
N GLY A 88 -3.08 -7.30 -3.01
CA GLY A 88 -3.84 -6.11 -3.35
C GLY A 88 -3.06 -4.85 -3.05
N ILE A 89 -3.62 -3.72 -3.45
CA ILE A 89 -3.07 -2.40 -3.20
C ILE A 89 -4.12 -1.51 -2.56
N VAL A 90 -3.67 -0.52 -1.81
CA VAL A 90 -4.52 0.50 -1.19
C VAL A 90 -4.13 1.85 -1.77
N ILE A 91 -5.06 2.52 -2.42
CA ILE A 91 -4.83 3.78 -3.12
C ILE A 91 -5.88 4.82 -2.77
N GLY A 92 -5.57 6.07 -3.04
CA GLY A 92 -6.50 7.17 -3.02
C GLY A 92 -5.91 8.36 -3.75
N ALA A 93 -6.73 9.13 -4.42
CA ALA A 93 -6.33 10.37 -5.08
C ALA A 93 -7.53 11.31 -5.10
N LEU A 94 -7.27 12.59 -4.84
CA LEU A 94 -8.29 13.63 -4.78
C LEU A 94 -8.01 14.74 -5.79
N ARG A 95 -9.07 15.41 -6.21
CA ARG A 95 -8.98 16.66 -6.97
C ARG A 95 -8.84 17.84 -6.00
N ALA A 96 -8.51 19.00 -6.53
CA ALA A 96 -8.33 20.22 -5.73
C ALA A 96 -9.59 20.60 -4.94
N ASP A 97 -10.76 20.24 -5.42
CA ASP A 97 -12.04 20.51 -4.73
C ASP A 97 -12.40 19.45 -3.67
N GLY A 98 -11.53 18.46 -3.45
CA GLY A 98 -11.74 17.39 -2.48
C GLY A 98 -12.54 16.20 -3.00
N SER A 99 -13.01 16.22 -4.24
CA SER A 99 -13.66 15.07 -4.84
C SER A 99 -12.66 14.01 -5.24
N ILE A 100 -13.12 12.76 -5.39
CA ILE A 100 -12.27 11.66 -5.82
C ILE A 100 -11.80 11.88 -7.25
N ASP A 101 -10.49 11.81 -7.48
CA ASP A 101 -9.92 11.86 -8.81
C ASP A 101 -10.08 10.50 -9.48
N THR A 102 -11.24 10.30 -10.11
CA THR A 102 -11.59 9.03 -10.73
C THR A 102 -10.67 8.67 -11.90
N ASP A 103 -10.17 9.65 -12.64
CA ASP A 103 -9.24 9.41 -13.75
C ASP A 103 -7.90 8.89 -13.25
N ALA A 104 -7.32 9.54 -12.24
CA ALA A 104 -6.09 9.07 -11.62
C ALA A 104 -6.28 7.69 -10.98
N CYS A 105 -7.36 7.47 -10.26
CA CYS A 105 -7.64 6.17 -9.64
C CYS A 105 -7.77 5.05 -10.67
N ARG A 106 -8.39 5.29 -11.81
CA ARG A 106 -8.47 4.31 -12.89
C ARG A 106 -7.11 3.99 -13.48
N GLN A 107 -6.31 5.03 -13.75
CA GLN A 107 -4.96 4.86 -14.29
C GLN A 107 -4.08 4.06 -13.33
N ILE A 108 -4.11 4.40 -12.05
CA ILE A 108 -3.39 3.71 -11.00
C ILE A 108 -3.87 2.26 -10.87
N GLY A 109 -5.18 2.04 -10.83
CA GLY A 109 -5.78 0.71 -10.68
C GLY A 109 -5.43 -0.25 -11.82
N ARG A 110 -5.28 0.25 -13.05
CA ARG A 110 -4.87 -0.58 -14.20
C ARG A 110 -3.48 -1.18 -14.03
N ALA A 111 -2.61 -0.54 -13.27
CA ALA A 111 -1.25 -1.02 -13.06
C ALA A 111 -1.20 -2.30 -12.21
N HIS A 112 -2.25 -2.56 -11.42
CA HIS A 112 -2.34 -3.75 -10.57
C HIS A 112 -2.85 -4.99 -11.33
N VAL A 113 -3.55 -4.81 -12.41
CA VAL A 113 -4.18 -5.90 -13.16
C VAL A 113 -3.18 -6.79 -13.90
#